data_251cb411eab579c7500f50761a34a524
#
_entry.id   251cb411eab579c7500f50761a34a524
#
_cell.length_a   1.000
_cell.length_b   1.000
_cell.length_c   1.000
_cell.angle_alpha   90.00
_cell.angle_beta   90.00
_cell.angle_gamma   90.00
#
_symmetry.space_group_name_H-M   'P 1'
#
loop_
_entity.id
_entity.type
_entity.pdbx_description
1 polymer ?
#
loop_
_entity_poly.entity_id
_entity_poly.type
_entity_poly.pdbx_seq_one_letter_code
_entity_poly.pdbx_strand_id
1 'polypeptide(L)'
;MSRIGRLPVEIPAGVEITVAENNVVTVKGPKGTLTESLPVETDIKVENNQVVVTRPNDLKKMKSLHGLTRTLVANMVTGVTKGYEKVLEINGVGYRAQKQGKKLILSLGYSHPVEMEDPEGLESVLDGQNKITIKGIDKQKVGQYAAEIREKRKPEPYKGKGIKYADEVIRRKVGKTGKK
;
A
#
# COMPACT_ATOMS: atom_id res chain seq x y z
N MET A 1 22.23 13.62 8.55
CA MET A 1 21.05 14.42 8.14
C MET A 1 20.11 13.53 7.33
N SER A 2 18.77 13.66 7.48
CA SER A 2 17.82 12.91 6.64
C SER A 2 17.81 13.51 5.24
N ARG A 3 18.26 12.77 4.23
CA ARG A 3 18.20 13.22 2.82
C ARG A 3 16.76 13.38 2.34
N ILE A 4 15.86 12.47 2.77
CA ILE A 4 14.44 12.45 2.37
C ILE A 4 13.66 13.58 3.05
N GLY A 5 13.82 13.77 4.37
CA GLY A 5 13.06 14.76 5.13
C GLY A 5 13.25 16.21 4.67
N ARG A 6 14.41 16.53 4.10
CA ARG A 6 14.73 17.89 3.59
C ARG A 6 14.10 18.25 2.27
N LEU A 7 13.70 17.24 1.48
CA LEU A 7 13.12 17.49 0.17
C LEU A 7 11.68 17.99 0.36
N PRO A 8 11.33 19.16 -0.16
CA PRO A 8 9.95 19.63 -0.14
C PRO A 8 9.04 18.65 -0.88
N VAL A 9 7.77 18.68 -0.56
CA VAL A 9 6.74 17.93 -1.30
C VAL A 9 5.98 18.93 -2.16
N GLU A 10 6.08 18.80 -3.47
CA GLU A 10 5.33 19.63 -4.41
C GLU A 10 3.85 19.33 -4.32
N ILE A 11 3.02 20.39 -4.39
CA ILE A 11 1.57 20.30 -4.42
C ILE A 11 1.14 20.42 -5.88
N PRO A 12 0.67 19.33 -6.53
CA PRO A 12 0.23 19.39 -7.92
C PRO A 12 -1.04 20.23 -8.06
N ALA A 13 -1.29 20.75 -9.26
CA ALA A 13 -2.52 21.47 -9.56
C ALA A 13 -3.76 20.60 -9.23
N GLY A 14 -4.73 21.20 -8.56
CA GLY A 14 -5.96 20.52 -8.13
C GLY A 14 -5.84 19.74 -6.81
N VAL A 15 -4.73 19.88 -6.08
CA VAL A 15 -4.57 19.35 -4.72
C VAL A 15 -4.57 20.50 -3.72
N GLU A 16 -5.37 20.34 -2.67
CA GLU A 16 -5.45 21.26 -1.54
C GLU A 16 -4.96 20.54 -0.28
N ILE A 17 -4.10 21.20 0.49
CA ILE A 17 -3.55 20.65 1.73
C ILE A 17 -3.83 21.60 2.86
N THR A 18 -4.48 21.08 3.91
CA THR A 18 -4.74 21.81 5.16
C THR A 18 -4.05 21.08 6.31
N VAL A 19 -3.40 21.86 7.16
CA VAL A 19 -2.76 21.36 8.38
C VAL A 19 -3.51 21.96 9.57
N ALA A 20 -4.19 21.13 10.33
CA ALA A 20 -4.91 21.50 11.53
C ALA A 20 -4.02 21.34 12.77
N GLU A 21 -4.54 21.70 13.94
CA GLU A 21 -3.87 21.50 15.23
C GLU A 21 -3.46 20.03 15.43
N ASN A 22 -2.39 19.81 16.18
CA ASN A 22 -1.80 18.47 16.44
C ASN A 22 -1.35 17.73 15.18
N ASN A 23 -0.92 18.45 14.14
CA ASN A 23 -0.45 17.87 12.87
C ASN A 23 -1.46 16.92 12.20
N VAL A 24 -2.74 17.20 12.31
CA VAL A 24 -3.75 16.53 11.50
C VAL A 24 -3.72 17.15 10.11
N VAL A 25 -3.22 16.38 9.15
CA VAL A 25 -3.08 16.80 7.75
C VAL A 25 -4.23 16.23 6.93
N THR A 26 -4.94 17.11 6.23
CA THR A 26 -5.97 16.74 5.27
C THR A 26 -5.51 17.13 3.88
N VAL A 27 -5.48 16.15 2.98
CA VAL A 27 -5.10 16.32 1.56
C VAL A 27 -6.32 15.99 0.70
N LYS A 28 -6.80 16.96 -0.05
CA LYS A 28 -7.93 16.83 -0.98
C LYS A 28 -7.42 16.89 -2.41
N GLY A 29 -7.84 15.96 -3.24
CA GLY A 29 -7.44 15.90 -4.64
C GLY A 29 -8.51 15.28 -5.54
N PRO A 30 -8.21 15.08 -6.82
CA PRO A 30 -9.18 14.60 -7.83
C PRO A 30 -9.73 13.20 -7.55
N LYS A 31 -9.00 12.34 -6.83
CA LYS A 31 -9.44 10.99 -6.51
C LYS A 31 -10.11 10.84 -5.15
N GLY A 32 -10.08 11.88 -4.32
CA GLY A 32 -10.70 11.87 -3.00
C GLY A 32 -9.95 12.68 -1.97
N THR A 33 -10.29 12.48 -0.71
CA THR A 33 -9.69 13.18 0.43
C THR A 33 -9.10 12.16 1.39
N LEU A 34 -7.89 12.44 1.85
CA LEU A 34 -7.23 11.70 2.92
C LEU A 34 -6.98 12.60 4.11
N THR A 35 -7.23 12.10 5.30
CA THR A 35 -6.92 12.79 6.56
C THR A 35 -6.10 11.84 7.42
N GLU A 36 -4.96 12.30 7.91
CA GLU A 36 -4.06 11.49 8.74
C GLU A 36 -3.46 12.36 9.86
N SER A 37 -3.33 11.78 11.05
CA SER A 37 -2.66 12.41 12.18
C SER A 37 -1.18 12.07 12.13
N LEU A 38 -0.35 13.09 11.96
CA LEU A 38 1.10 12.94 11.83
C LEU A 38 1.81 13.26 13.16
N PRO A 39 3.07 12.84 13.35
CA PRO A 39 3.82 13.10 14.57
C PRO A 39 3.87 14.60 14.92
N VAL A 40 3.42 14.95 16.11
CA VAL A 40 3.35 16.35 16.59
C VAL A 40 4.73 16.97 16.86
N GLU A 41 5.77 16.14 16.95
CA GLU A 41 7.14 16.59 17.20
C GLU A 41 7.81 17.23 15.96
N THR A 42 7.15 17.21 14.81
CA THR A 42 7.66 17.83 13.58
C THR A 42 6.74 18.97 13.17
N ASP A 43 7.29 20.07 12.66
CA ASP A 43 6.51 21.16 12.11
C ASP A 43 6.25 20.94 10.62
N ILE A 44 5.01 21.15 10.20
CA ILE A 44 4.57 21.02 8.80
C ILE A 44 4.07 22.36 8.32
N LYS A 45 4.70 22.95 7.31
CA LYS A 45 4.33 24.23 6.73
C LYS A 45 4.03 24.10 5.25
N VAL A 46 3.01 24.81 4.81
CA VAL A 46 2.66 24.93 3.39
C VAL A 46 3.12 26.28 2.91
N GLU A 47 4.15 26.32 2.05
CA GLU A 47 4.74 27.55 1.52
C GLU A 47 5.03 27.38 0.02
N ASN A 48 4.76 28.42 -0.78
CA ASN A 48 5.10 28.44 -2.21
C ASN A 48 4.65 27.20 -3.00
N ASN A 49 3.45 26.72 -2.76
CA ASN A 49 2.90 25.50 -3.40
C ASN A 49 3.70 24.22 -3.09
N GLN A 50 4.39 24.20 -1.95
CA GLN A 50 5.15 23.06 -1.46
C GLN A 50 4.88 22.83 0.03
N VAL A 51 4.98 21.58 0.47
CA VAL A 51 4.97 21.25 1.88
C VAL A 51 6.41 21.04 2.35
N VAL A 52 6.80 21.80 3.36
CA VAL A 52 8.11 21.71 4.02
C VAL A 52 7.89 21.16 5.42
N VAL A 53 8.63 20.11 5.73
CA VAL A 53 8.65 19.51 7.07
C VAL A 53 9.94 19.92 7.76
N THR A 54 9.84 20.42 9.00
CA THR A 54 11.00 20.78 9.82
C THR A 54 11.02 19.98 11.12
N ARG A 55 12.15 19.97 11.80
CA ARG A 55 12.34 19.30 13.08
C ARG A 55 13.02 20.21 14.08
N PRO A 56 12.72 20.13 15.40
CA PRO A 56 13.24 21.05 16.39
C PRO A 56 14.73 20.79 16.73
N ASN A 57 15.21 19.57 16.59
CA ASN A 57 16.59 19.21 16.93
C ASN A 57 17.12 18.00 16.15
N ASP A 58 18.39 17.64 16.35
CA ASP A 58 19.10 16.59 15.63
C ASP A 58 19.16 15.24 16.37
N LEU A 59 18.28 15.03 17.35
CA LEU A 59 18.16 13.73 18.01
C LEU A 59 17.78 12.63 17.04
N LYS A 60 18.23 11.40 17.30
CA LYS A 60 17.98 10.23 16.45
C LYS A 60 16.47 10.05 16.16
N LYS A 61 15.62 10.20 17.18
CA LYS A 61 14.15 10.13 17.06
C LYS A 61 13.64 11.19 16.09
N MET A 62 14.07 12.46 16.23
CA MET A 62 13.61 13.57 15.39
C MET A 62 14.02 13.39 13.92
N LYS A 63 15.23 12.87 13.68
CA LYS A 63 15.68 12.52 12.32
C LYS A 63 14.81 11.46 11.67
N SER A 64 14.39 10.46 12.43
CA SER A 64 13.50 9.39 11.94
C SER A 64 12.10 9.93 11.65
N LEU A 65 11.51 10.69 12.57
CA LEU A 65 10.18 11.28 12.41
C LEU A 65 10.14 12.27 11.23
N HIS A 66 11.17 13.10 11.07
CA HIS A 66 11.27 14.03 9.96
C HIS A 66 11.14 13.36 8.59
N GLY A 67 11.86 12.26 8.37
CA GLY A 67 11.77 11.48 7.14
C GLY A 67 10.43 10.75 6.98
N LEU A 68 9.88 10.22 8.07
CA LEU A 68 8.58 9.56 8.09
C LEU A 68 7.47 10.53 7.74
N THR A 69 7.35 11.65 8.45
CA THR A 69 6.32 12.67 8.23
C THR A 69 6.31 13.17 6.78
N ARG A 70 7.49 13.53 6.25
CA ARG A 70 7.61 13.94 4.85
C ARG A 70 7.13 12.86 3.88
N THR A 71 7.47 11.60 4.14
CA THR A 71 7.06 10.48 3.28
C THR A 71 5.56 10.23 3.34
N LEU A 72 4.94 10.34 4.53
CA LEU A 72 3.49 10.20 4.69
C LEU A 72 2.76 11.28 3.90
N VAL A 73 3.16 12.55 4.03
CA VAL A 73 2.57 13.65 3.25
C VAL A 73 2.73 13.40 1.74
N ALA A 74 3.91 13.00 1.27
CA ALA A 74 4.13 12.69 -0.14
C ALA A 74 3.26 11.51 -0.62
N ASN A 75 3.06 10.50 0.22
CA ASN A 75 2.17 9.39 -0.10
C ASN A 75 0.72 9.86 -0.20
N MET A 76 0.24 10.74 0.71
CA MET A 76 -1.11 11.30 0.64
C MET A 76 -1.32 12.08 -0.66
N VAL A 77 -0.39 12.97 -1.03
CA VAL A 77 -0.45 13.76 -2.27
C VAL A 77 -0.49 12.85 -3.50
N THR A 78 0.38 11.85 -3.56
CA THR A 78 0.38 10.87 -4.65
C THR A 78 -0.91 10.05 -4.69
N GLY A 79 -1.42 9.66 -3.53
CA GLY A 79 -2.64 8.87 -3.40
C GLY A 79 -3.88 9.59 -3.95
N VAL A 80 -4.08 10.86 -3.58
CA VAL A 80 -5.23 11.63 -4.06
C VAL A 80 -5.12 12.08 -5.52
N THR A 81 -3.92 12.04 -6.11
CA THR A 81 -3.67 12.39 -7.52
C THR A 81 -3.68 11.16 -8.43
N LYS A 82 -2.68 10.32 -8.28
CA LYS A 82 -2.46 9.12 -9.12
C LYS A 82 -3.21 7.90 -8.58
N GLY A 83 -3.34 7.80 -7.27
CA GLY A 83 -3.76 6.59 -6.57
C GLY A 83 -2.62 5.59 -6.44
N TYR A 84 -2.91 4.52 -5.71
CA TYR A 84 -2.00 3.38 -5.55
C TYR A 84 -2.64 2.12 -6.08
N GLU A 85 -1.82 1.25 -6.63
CA GLU A 85 -2.22 -0.09 -7.01
C GLU A 85 -1.17 -1.11 -6.59
N LYS A 86 -1.61 -2.30 -6.22
CA LYS A 86 -0.76 -3.45 -5.93
C LYS A 86 -1.33 -4.68 -6.63
N VAL A 87 -0.50 -5.33 -7.41
CA VAL A 87 -0.88 -6.49 -8.23
C VAL A 87 -0.43 -7.77 -7.55
N LEU A 88 -1.36 -8.71 -7.43
CA LEU A 88 -1.14 -10.06 -6.93
C LEU A 88 -1.38 -11.08 -8.05
N GLU A 89 -0.59 -12.12 -8.08
CA GLU A 89 -0.72 -13.26 -8.99
C GLU A 89 -1.03 -14.54 -8.21
N ILE A 90 -2.01 -15.27 -8.68
CA ILE A 90 -2.42 -16.55 -8.12
C ILE A 90 -1.83 -17.66 -8.98
N ASN A 91 -0.97 -18.48 -8.39
CA ASN A 91 -0.33 -19.60 -9.03
C ASN A 91 -0.80 -20.92 -8.42
N GLY A 92 -1.23 -21.85 -9.23
CA GLY A 92 -1.63 -23.20 -8.80
C GLY A 92 -2.74 -23.77 -9.65
N VAL A 93 -2.69 -25.08 -9.90
CA VAL A 93 -3.75 -25.79 -10.63
C VAL A 93 -5.04 -25.75 -9.82
N GLY A 94 -6.12 -25.25 -10.42
CA GLY A 94 -7.42 -25.10 -9.77
C GLY A 94 -7.55 -23.87 -8.84
N TYR A 95 -6.48 -23.07 -8.69
CA TYR A 95 -6.55 -21.81 -7.93
C TYR A 95 -7.15 -20.73 -8.82
N ARG A 96 -8.11 -20.01 -8.29
CA ARG A 96 -8.79 -18.91 -9.02
C ARG A 96 -9.38 -17.88 -8.07
N ALA A 97 -9.54 -16.67 -8.58
CA ALA A 97 -10.30 -15.61 -7.93
C ALA A 97 -11.58 -15.30 -8.72
N GLN A 98 -12.64 -14.97 -8.01
CA GLN A 98 -13.89 -14.46 -8.55
C GLN A 98 -14.32 -13.26 -7.71
N LYS A 99 -15.00 -12.31 -8.32
CA LYS A 99 -15.54 -11.15 -7.64
C LYS A 99 -17.06 -11.09 -7.79
N GLN A 100 -17.74 -10.90 -6.68
CA GLN A 100 -19.20 -10.71 -6.62
C GLN A 100 -19.48 -9.40 -5.87
N GLY A 101 -19.69 -8.32 -6.60
CA GLY A 101 -19.84 -7.00 -6.02
C GLY A 101 -18.58 -6.57 -5.25
N LYS A 102 -18.68 -6.37 -3.93
CA LYS A 102 -17.55 -6.05 -3.04
C LYS A 102 -16.84 -7.29 -2.48
N LYS A 103 -17.37 -8.49 -2.71
CA LYS A 103 -16.78 -9.73 -2.19
C LYS A 103 -15.79 -10.32 -3.18
N LEU A 104 -14.59 -10.60 -2.71
CA LEU A 104 -13.55 -11.34 -3.40
C LEU A 104 -13.59 -12.80 -2.90
N ILE A 105 -13.83 -13.74 -3.80
CA ILE A 105 -13.94 -15.17 -3.53
C ILE A 105 -12.71 -15.85 -4.09
N LEU A 106 -11.93 -16.51 -3.23
CA LEU A 106 -10.68 -17.14 -3.58
C LEU A 106 -10.78 -18.67 -3.42
N SER A 107 -10.64 -19.41 -4.50
CA SER A 107 -10.48 -20.85 -4.49
C SER A 107 -8.99 -21.20 -4.45
N LEU A 108 -8.48 -21.63 -3.30
CA LEU A 108 -7.04 -21.80 -3.04
C LEU A 108 -6.67 -23.24 -2.63
N GLY A 109 -7.48 -24.22 -3.04
CA GLY A 109 -7.26 -25.62 -2.71
C GLY A 109 -7.61 -25.99 -1.26
N TYR A 110 -8.47 -25.22 -0.61
CA TYR A 110 -9.13 -25.54 0.65
C TYR A 110 -10.47 -26.25 0.38
N SER A 111 -11.05 -26.89 1.38
CA SER A 111 -12.36 -27.55 1.30
C SER A 111 -13.51 -26.56 1.02
N HIS A 112 -13.32 -25.28 1.35
CA HIS A 112 -14.27 -24.20 1.11
C HIS A 112 -13.54 -22.98 0.53
N PRO A 113 -14.20 -22.13 -0.27
CA PRO A 113 -13.62 -20.91 -0.76
C PRO A 113 -13.35 -19.93 0.38
N VAL A 114 -12.34 -19.09 0.22
CA VAL A 114 -12.04 -17.98 1.15
C VAL A 114 -12.74 -16.74 0.64
N GLU A 115 -13.64 -16.18 1.43
CA GLU A 115 -14.33 -14.93 1.12
C GLU A 115 -13.66 -13.77 1.86
N MET A 116 -13.48 -12.66 1.16
CA MET A 116 -12.96 -11.40 1.69
C MET A 116 -13.80 -10.25 1.14
N GLU A 117 -14.09 -9.26 1.96
CA GLU A 117 -14.77 -8.04 1.53
C GLU A 117 -13.74 -6.92 1.29
N ASP A 118 -13.95 -6.14 0.23
CA ASP A 118 -13.10 -4.97 -0.03
C ASP A 118 -13.36 -3.92 1.06
N PRO A 119 -12.32 -3.49 1.80
CA PRO A 119 -12.45 -2.41 2.78
C PRO A 119 -12.86 -1.09 2.14
N GLU A 120 -13.40 -0.17 2.93
CA GLU A 120 -13.78 1.16 2.45
C GLU A 120 -12.58 1.91 1.83
N GLY A 121 -12.83 2.49 0.65
CA GLY A 121 -11.81 3.23 -0.10
C GLY A 121 -10.84 2.35 -0.88
N LEU A 122 -11.06 1.03 -0.90
CA LEU A 122 -10.30 0.08 -1.71
C LEU A 122 -11.21 -0.63 -2.71
N GLU A 123 -10.62 -0.98 -3.84
CA GLU A 123 -11.27 -1.77 -4.88
C GLU A 123 -10.34 -2.87 -5.35
N SER A 124 -10.81 -4.12 -5.34
CA SER A 124 -10.14 -5.22 -5.99
C SER A 124 -10.70 -5.42 -7.41
N VAL A 125 -9.83 -5.42 -8.40
CA VAL A 125 -10.17 -5.65 -9.81
C VAL A 125 -9.50 -6.94 -10.25
N LEU A 126 -10.24 -7.81 -10.92
CA LEU A 126 -9.69 -9.04 -11.47
C LEU A 126 -9.32 -8.83 -12.94
N ASP A 127 -8.13 -9.26 -13.29
CA ASP A 127 -7.68 -9.40 -14.68
C ASP A 127 -7.55 -10.91 -14.98
N GLY A 128 -8.63 -11.48 -15.49
CA GLY A 128 -8.81 -12.93 -15.58
C GLY A 128 -9.10 -13.58 -14.21
N GLN A 129 -8.72 -14.85 -14.06
CA GLN A 129 -8.97 -15.64 -12.85
C GLN A 129 -7.76 -15.68 -11.89
N ASN A 130 -6.60 -15.24 -12.37
CA ASN A 130 -5.32 -15.48 -11.68
C ASN A 130 -4.59 -14.20 -11.30
N LYS A 131 -5.13 -13.02 -11.60
CA LYS A 131 -4.49 -11.76 -11.29
C LYS A 131 -5.48 -10.82 -10.59
N ILE A 132 -5.06 -10.31 -9.44
CA ILE A 132 -5.85 -9.39 -8.62
C ILE A 132 -5.09 -8.07 -8.54
N THR A 133 -5.71 -6.99 -8.96
CA THR A 133 -5.18 -5.63 -8.81
C THR A 133 -5.99 -4.91 -7.73
N ILE A 134 -5.34 -4.51 -6.66
CA ILE A 134 -5.94 -3.76 -5.55
C ILE A 134 -5.63 -2.29 -5.79
N LYS A 135 -6.67 -1.47 -5.82
CA LYS A 135 -6.59 -0.02 -6.06
C LYS A 135 -7.13 0.75 -4.88
N GLY A 136 -6.54 1.92 -4.63
CA GLY A 136 -7.01 2.82 -3.58
C GLY A 136 -6.19 4.12 -3.52
N ILE A 137 -6.68 5.07 -2.74
CA ILE A 137 -6.00 6.35 -2.52
C ILE A 137 -4.99 6.26 -1.38
N ASP A 138 -5.18 5.34 -0.42
CA ASP A 138 -4.34 5.17 0.75
C ASP A 138 -3.33 4.04 0.53
N LYS A 139 -2.05 4.38 0.47
CA LYS A 139 -0.95 3.43 0.28
C LYS A 139 -0.88 2.36 1.37
N GLN A 140 -1.16 2.75 2.62
CA GLN A 140 -1.07 1.83 3.76
C GLN A 140 -2.19 0.80 3.67
N LYS A 141 -3.42 1.23 3.43
CA LYS A 141 -4.59 0.34 3.28
C LYS A 141 -4.44 -0.59 2.08
N VAL A 142 -4.00 -0.07 0.91
CA VAL A 142 -3.72 -0.89 -0.28
C VAL A 142 -2.67 -1.97 0.03
N GLY A 143 -1.58 -1.59 0.70
CA GLY A 143 -0.51 -2.52 1.06
C GLY A 143 -0.96 -3.56 2.08
N GLN A 144 -1.71 -3.16 3.09
CA GLN A 144 -2.24 -4.04 4.13
C GLN A 144 -3.20 -5.07 3.54
N TYR A 145 -4.18 -4.64 2.75
CA TYR A 145 -5.14 -5.54 2.14
C TYR A 145 -4.50 -6.52 1.16
N ALA A 146 -3.50 -6.06 0.39
CA ALA A 146 -2.71 -6.95 -0.46
C ALA A 146 -1.95 -8.02 0.35
N ALA A 147 -1.40 -7.65 1.50
CA ALA A 147 -0.73 -8.58 2.39
C ALA A 147 -1.71 -9.61 2.99
N GLU A 148 -2.89 -9.18 3.40
CA GLU A 148 -3.94 -10.07 3.93
C GLU A 148 -4.43 -11.08 2.89
N ILE A 149 -4.63 -10.67 1.63
CA ILE A 149 -4.96 -11.59 0.54
C ILE A 149 -3.84 -12.60 0.32
N ARG A 150 -2.57 -12.12 0.25
CA ARG A 150 -1.41 -13.00 0.07
C ARG A 150 -1.24 -13.97 1.23
N GLU A 151 -1.57 -13.56 2.46
CA GLU A 151 -1.47 -14.41 3.64
C GLU A 151 -2.45 -15.59 3.63
N LYS A 152 -3.59 -15.49 2.94
CA LYS A 152 -4.55 -16.60 2.82
C LYS A 152 -3.91 -17.85 2.20
N ARG A 153 -2.95 -17.68 1.29
CA ARG A 153 -2.14 -18.80 0.78
C ARG A 153 -0.80 -18.28 0.27
N LYS A 154 0.19 -18.21 1.18
CA LYS A 154 1.57 -17.78 0.82
C LYS A 154 2.17 -18.73 -0.23
N PRO A 155 3.02 -18.23 -1.14
CA PRO A 155 3.65 -19.05 -2.15
C PRO A 155 4.60 -20.08 -1.51
N GLU A 156 4.50 -21.32 -1.93
CA GLU A 156 5.36 -22.38 -1.43
C GLU A 156 6.70 -22.44 -2.19
N PRO A 157 7.77 -22.91 -1.55
CA PRO A 157 9.12 -22.83 -2.13
C PRO A 157 9.44 -23.88 -3.19
N TYR A 158 8.59 -24.90 -3.41
CA TYR A 158 8.88 -25.98 -4.36
C TYR A 158 8.30 -25.72 -5.74
N LYS A 159 6.98 -25.72 -5.86
CA LYS A 159 6.27 -25.47 -7.13
C LYS A 159 5.82 -24.00 -7.28
N GLY A 160 5.92 -23.21 -6.22
CA GLY A 160 5.51 -21.80 -6.21
C GLY A 160 4.01 -21.58 -6.20
N LYS A 161 3.23 -22.60 -5.74
CA LYS A 161 1.78 -22.48 -5.59
C LYS A 161 1.44 -21.51 -4.48
N GLY A 162 0.47 -20.65 -4.70
CA GLY A 162 0.01 -19.63 -3.75
C GLY A 162 -0.19 -18.28 -4.41
N ILE A 163 -0.40 -17.27 -3.59
CA ILE A 163 -0.56 -15.88 -4.00
C ILE A 163 0.74 -15.14 -3.74
N LYS A 164 1.30 -14.50 -4.75
CA LYS A 164 2.51 -13.68 -4.68
C LYS A 164 2.24 -12.27 -5.20
N TYR A 165 3.09 -11.30 -4.84
CA TYR A 165 3.12 -10.03 -5.55
C TYR A 165 3.66 -10.22 -6.97
N ALA A 166 3.21 -9.41 -7.92
CA ALA A 166 3.68 -9.52 -9.31
C ALA A 166 5.20 -9.32 -9.44
N ASP A 167 5.76 -8.46 -8.58
CA ASP A 167 7.19 -8.15 -8.50
C ASP A 167 7.98 -9.12 -7.58
N GLU A 168 7.32 -10.10 -6.94
CA GLU A 168 7.94 -11.03 -6.00
C GLU A 168 8.57 -12.21 -6.73
N VAL A 169 9.88 -12.42 -6.52
CA VAL A 169 10.61 -13.58 -7.00
C VAL A 169 10.70 -14.63 -5.90
N ILE A 170 10.05 -15.77 -6.11
CA ILE A 170 10.07 -16.88 -5.15
C ILE A 170 11.33 -17.70 -5.32
N ARG A 171 12.19 -17.71 -4.28
CA ARG A 171 13.37 -18.58 -4.25
C ARG A 171 12.93 -20.04 -4.12
N ARG A 172 13.02 -20.80 -5.23
CA ARG A 172 12.63 -22.20 -5.26
C ARG A 172 13.70 -23.09 -4.63
N LYS A 173 13.25 -24.11 -3.92
CA LYS A 173 14.08 -25.19 -3.39
C LYS A 173 13.93 -26.43 -4.29
N VAL A 174 15.02 -27.17 -4.43
CA VAL A 174 14.97 -28.48 -5.07
C VAL A 174 14.35 -29.48 -4.10
N GLY A 175 13.29 -30.17 -4.52
CA GLY A 175 12.70 -31.25 -3.74
C GLY A 175 13.67 -32.44 -3.56
N LYS A 176 13.34 -33.36 -2.63
CA LYS A 176 14.09 -34.57 -2.48
C LYS A 176 14.01 -35.36 -3.79
N THR A 177 15.12 -35.49 -4.50
CA THR A 177 15.28 -36.44 -5.59
C THR A 177 15.35 -37.83 -4.97
N GLY A 178 14.32 -38.64 -5.16
CA GLY A 178 14.41 -40.05 -4.79
C GLY A 178 15.59 -40.66 -5.51
N LYS A 179 16.58 -41.18 -4.78
CA LYS A 179 17.56 -42.09 -5.36
C LYS A 179 16.77 -43.27 -5.94
N LYS A 180 16.83 -43.42 -7.27
CA LYS A 180 16.57 -44.73 -7.89
C LYS A 180 17.67 -45.68 -7.52
#